data_42faf39730ceb4cb89590b8819da3573
#
_entry.id   42faf39730ceb4cb89590b8819da3573
#
_cell.length_a   1.000
_cell.length_b   1.000
_cell.length_c   1.000
_cell.angle_alpha   90.00
_cell.angle_beta   90.00
_cell.angle_gamma   90.00
#
_symmetry.space_group_name_H-M   'P 1'
#
loop_
_entity.id
_entity.type
_entity.pdbx_description
1 polymer ?
#
loop_
_entity_poly.entity_id
_entity_poly.type
_entity_poly.pdbx_seq_one_letter_code
_entity_poly.pdbx_strand_id
1 'polypeptide(L)' 'PALFTAINKDTAELHHELVPFDADLAQRMSDRAVRILQATDAGELLPRIAANQDFFECRFCAHAERCWSLTA' A
#
# COMPACT_ATOMS: atom_id res chain seq x y z
N PRO A 1 7.27 11.85 15.34
CA PRO A 1 8.20 11.75 14.20
C PRO A 1 8.93 10.42 14.19
N ALA A 2 9.41 10.05 13.02
CA ALA A 2 10.19 8.84 12.83
C ALA A 2 11.52 9.16 12.16
N LEU A 3 12.54 8.37 12.46
CA LEU A 3 13.80 8.46 11.77
C LEU A 3 13.86 7.40 10.69
N PHE A 4 13.88 7.83 9.44
CA PHE A 4 14.07 6.94 8.30
C PHE A 4 15.57 6.79 8.04
N THR A 5 16.03 5.54 7.98
CA THR A 5 17.43 5.24 7.69
C THR A 5 17.52 4.26 6.55
N ALA A 6 18.35 4.58 5.56
CA ALA A 6 18.61 3.71 4.42
C ALA A 6 20.11 3.51 4.25
N ILE A 7 20.49 2.32 3.80
CA ILE A 7 21.88 1.98 3.52
C ILE A 7 21.98 1.62 2.04
N ASN A 8 22.88 2.32 1.33
CA ASN A 8 23.19 1.95 -0.05
C ASN A 8 23.99 0.65 -0.04
N LYS A 9 23.45 -0.40 -0.59
CA LYS A 9 24.09 -1.73 -0.56
C LYS A 9 25.40 -1.79 -1.32
N ASP A 10 25.61 -0.89 -2.28
CA ASP A 10 26.81 -0.90 -3.12
C ASP A 10 27.94 -0.04 -2.54
N THR A 11 27.63 1.06 -1.89
CA THR A 11 28.61 2.01 -1.39
C THR A 11 28.71 2.04 0.14
N ALA A 12 27.75 1.42 0.83
CA ALA A 12 27.59 1.46 2.29
C ALA A 12 27.31 2.86 2.84
N GLU A 13 26.91 3.79 1.98
CA GLU A 13 26.51 5.13 2.41
C GLU A 13 25.21 5.06 3.18
N LEU A 14 25.14 5.84 4.26
CA LEU A 14 23.95 5.93 5.10
C LEU A 14 23.16 7.19 4.76
N HIS A 15 21.85 7.04 4.70
CA HIS A 15 20.93 8.17 4.58
C HIS A 15 20.02 8.20 5.79
N HIS A 16 19.94 9.34 6.44
CA HIS A 16 19.06 9.56 7.58
C HIS A 16 18.11 10.71 7.26
N GLU A 17 16.84 10.52 7.55
CA GLU A 17 15.83 11.53 7.33
C GLU A 17 14.84 11.52 8.48
N LEU A 18 14.60 12.69 9.07
CA LEU A 18 13.58 12.84 10.10
C LEU A 18 12.23 13.06 9.40
N VAL A 19 11.34 12.11 9.56
CA VAL A 19 10.01 12.16 8.92
C VAL A 19 9.01 12.68 9.95
N PRO A 20 8.38 13.84 9.70
CA PRO A 20 7.36 14.37 10.61
C PRO A 20 6.11 13.50 10.60
N PHE A 21 5.38 13.52 11.70
CA PHE A 21 4.12 12.80 11.80
C PHE A 21 3.05 13.50 10.98
N ASP A 22 2.41 12.76 10.09
CA ASP A 22 1.30 13.25 9.27
C ASP A 22 0.01 12.64 9.80
N ALA A 23 -0.71 13.40 10.61
CA ALA A 23 -1.93 12.93 11.26
C ALA A 23 -3.04 12.60 10.25
N ASP A 24 -3.16 13.41 9.20
CA ASP A 24 -4.19 13.19 8.17
C ASP A 24 -3.92 11.90 7.40
N LEU A 25 -2.67 11.66 7.03
CA LEU A 25 -2.29 10.42 6.34
C LEU A 25 -2.52 9.21 7.24
N ALA A 26 -2.12 9.29 8.51
CA ALA A 26 -2.32 8.20 9.46
C ALA A 26 -3.80 7.87 9.63
N GLN A 27 -4.65 8.89 9.71
CA GLN A 27 -6.09 8.69 9.86
C GLN A 27 -6.68 8.04 8.62
N ARG A 28 -6.29 8.50 7.42
CA ARG A 28 -6.77 7.91 6.16
C ARG A 28 -6.38 6.44 6.03
N MET A 29 -5.15 6.09 6.41
CA MET A 29 -4.69 4.71 6.36
C MET A 29 -5.43 3.83 7.36
N SER A 30 -5.68 4.33 8.56
CA SER A 30 -6.46 3.63 9.57
C SER A 30 -7.90 3.39 9.10
N ASP A 31 -8.54 4.42 8.55
CA ASP A 31 -9.91 4.32 8.03
C ASP A 31 -10.00 3.30 6.89
N ARG A 32 -9.00 3.29 6.02
CA ARG A 32 -8.91 2.34 4.92
C ARG A 32 -8.78 0.91 5.45
N ALA A 33 -7.96 0.70 6.46
CA ALA A 33 -7.78 -0.62 7.06
C ALA A 33 -9.08 -1.15 7.66
N VAL A 34 -9.80 -0.30 8.38
CA VAL A 34 -11.10 -0.65 8.96
C VAL A 34 -12.11 -1.00 7.87
N ARG A 35 -12.15 -0.19 6.80
CA ARG A 35 -13.05 -0.44 5.67
C ARG A 35 -12.77 -1.78 5.00
N ILE A 36 -11.50 -2.13 4.83
CA ILE A 36 -11.11 -3.42 4.25
C ILE A 36 -11.56 -4.58 5.14
N LEU A 37 -11.35 -4.46 6.45
CA LEU A 37 -11.77 -5.50 7.39
C LEU A 37 -13.28 -5.70 7.38
N GLN A 38 -14.05 -4.61 7.36
CA GLN A 38 -15.50 -4.66 7.30
C GLN A 38 -15.98 -5.31 6.00
N ALA A 39 -15.36 -4.96 4.87
CA ALA A 39 -15.70 -5.53 3.58
C ALA A 39 -15.39 -7.03 3.54
N THR A 40 -14.27 -7.44 4.11
CA THR A 40 -13.88 -8.85 4.17
C THR A 40 -14.90 -9.67 4.98
N ASP A 41 -15.31 -9.15 6.14
CA ASP A 41 -16.30 -9.83 6.99
C ASP A 41 -17.65 -9.94 6.29
N ALA A 42 -18.02 -8.93 5.52
CA ALA A 42 -19.29 -8.92 4.79
C ALA A 42 -19.26 -9.68 3.47
N GLY A 43 -18.09 -10.15 3.05
CA GLY A 43 -17.93 -10.80 1.75
C GLY A 43 -18.04 -9.83 0.58
N GLU A 44 -17.82 -8.54 0.83
CA GLU A 44 -17.90 -7.48 -0.18
C GLU A 44 -16.59 -7.35 -0.94
N LEU A 45 -16.66 -7.26 -2.26
CA LEU A 45 -15.50 -7.01 -3.10
C LEU A 45 -15.34 -5.51 -3.34
N LEU A 46 -14.28 -4.94 -2.75
CA LEU A 46 -13.99 -3.52 -2.93
C LEU A 46 -13.43 -3.25 -4.33
N PRO A 47 -13.62 -2.01 -4.85
CA PRO A 47 -13.04 -1.65 -6.14
C PRO A 47 -11.51 -1.67 -6.08
N ARG A 48 -10.88 -1.96 -7.22
CA ARG A 48 -9.42 -1.96 -7.33
C ARG A 48 -8.89 -0.53 -7.20
N ILE A 49 -7.71 -0.41 -6.60
CA ILE A 49 -7.02 0.87 -6.55
C ILE A 49 -6.38 1.23 -7.90
N ALA A 50 -6.13 0.22 -8.74
CA ALA A 50 -5.49 0.39 -10.04
C ALA A 50 -6.53 0.60 -11.13
N ALA A 51 -6.21 1.50 -12.09
CA ALA A 51 -7.08 1.75 -13.24
C ALA A 51 -7.00 0.64 -14.29
N ASN A 52 -5.84 -0.03 -14.41
CA ASN A 52 -5.64 -1.12 -15.35
C ASN A 52 -4.52 -2.04 -14.84
N GLN A 53 -4.30 -3.15 -15.56
CA GLN A 53 -3.31 -4.17 -15.17
C GLN A 53 -1.86 -3.69 -15.25
N ASP A 54 -1.61 -2.63 -15.97
CA ASP A 54 -0.25 -2.08 -16.13
C ASP A 54 0.19 -1.24 -14.95
N PHE A 55 -0.69 -1.02 -13.98
CA PHE A 55 -0.36 -0.27 -12.78
C PHE A 55 0.86 -0.91 -12.09
N PHE A 56 1.77 -0.06 -11.63
CA PHE A 56 3.07 -0.49 -11.10
C PHE A 56 2.95 -1.61 -10.05
N GLU A 57 2.07 -1.45 -9.09
CA GLU A 57 1.93 -2.43 -8.02
C GLU A 57 1.37 -3.77 -8.52
N CYS A 58 0.58 -3.74 -9.60
CA CYS A 58 0.02 -4.97 -10.16
C CYS A 58 1.08 -5.85 -10.80
N ARG A 59 2.14 -5.25 -11.34
CA ARG A 59 3.25 -5.99 -11.98
C ARG A 59 3.97 -6.91 -11.02
N PHE A 60 4.02 -6.53 -9.76
CA PHE A 60 4.73 -7.27 -8.72
C PHE A 60 3.77 -7.96 -7.74
N CYS A 61 2.50 -7.98 -8.06
CA CYS A 61 1.48 -8.55 -7.18
C CYS A 61 1.28 -10.04 -7.47
N ALA A 62 1.42 -10.88 -6.45
CA ALA A 62 1.20 -12.32 -6.58
C ALA A 62 -0.26 -12.67 -6.91
N HIS A 63 -1.19 -11.74 -6.66
CA HIS A 63 -2.61 -11.95 -6.86
C HIS A 63 -3.16 -11.25 -8.11
N ALA A 64 -2.30 -10.69 -8.96
CA ALA A 64 -2.73 -9.87 -10.09
C ALA A 64 -3.67 -10.62 -11.04
N GLU A 65 -3.31 -11.83 -11.42
CA GLU A 65 -4.12 -12.62 -12.33
C GLU A 65 -5.52 -12.88 -11.76
N ARG A 66 -5.59 -13.31 -10.52
CA ARG A 66 -6.86 -13.56 -9.84
C ARG A 66 -7.68 -12.28 -9.71
N CYS A 67 -7.03 -11.20 -9.31
CA CYS A 67 -7.68 -9.90 -9.11
C CYS A 67 -8.36 -9.42 -10.39
N TRP A 68 -7.64 -9.48 -11.52
CA TRP A 68 -8.15 -8.98 -12.79
C TRP A 68 -9.10 -9.96 -13.49
N SER A 69 -9.18 -11.19 -13.03
CA SER A 69 -10.17 -12.14 -13.50
C SER A 69 -11.54 -11.95 -12.84
N LEU A 70 -11.58 -11.22 -11.72
CA LEU A 70 -12.82 -10.93 -11.01
C LEU A 70 -13.50 -9.70 -11.59
N THR A 71 -14.83 -9.75 -11.66
CA THR A 71 -15.61 -8.56 -12.01
C THR A 71 -16.05 -7.88 -10.72
N ALA A 72 -15.72 -6.59 -10.62
CA ALA A 72 -16.07 -5.80 -9.43
C ALA A 72 -16.98 -4.66 -9.83
#